data_5102ea2dfca4dd1c03cfb05ced11dd1c
#
_entry.id   5102ea2dfca4dd1c03cfb05ced11dd1c
#
_cell.length_a   1.000
_cell.length_b   1.000
_cell.length_c   1.000
_cell.angle_alpha   90.00
_cell.angle_beta   90.00
_cell.angle_gamma   90.00
#
_symmetry.space_group_name_H-M   'P 1'
#
loop_
_entity.id
_entity.type
_entity.pdbx_description
1 polymer ?
#
loop_
_entity_poly.entity_id
_entity_poly.type
_entity_poly.pdbx_seq_one_letter_code
_entity_poly.pdbx_strand_id
1 'polypeptide(L)'
;TSTPPKTLFPYTTLFRSDPSIQAVALYRKLESFEKEYALPTINQLVRQGRRSVPKKSKNAALQHNSQKRGVCTRVFTTSPKKPNSALRKVARVRLVNGIEVTAYIPGEGHNLQEHSIVLVRGGRVRDLPGVRYHVIRGAYDAAPVQNRMQARSKYGAKRPKAK
;
A
#
# COMPACT_ATOMS: atom_id res chain seq x y z
N THR A 1 19.79 14.86 -59.54
CA THR A 1 19.41 14.03 -58.38
C THR A 1 18.93 14.95 -57.29
N SER A 2 17.62 15.21 -57.31
CA SER A 2 16.94 16.12 -56.38
C SER A 2 16.40 15.37 -55.17
N THR A 3 16.81 15.78 -54.00
CA THR A 3 16.26 15.39 -52.72
C THR A 3 14.89 16.03 -52.50
N PRO A 4 13.85 15.32 -52.04
CA PRO A 4 12.56 15.92 -51.74
C PRO A 4 12.62 16.69 -50.42
N PRO A 5 11.84 17.77 -50.26
CA PRO A 5 11.83 18.58 -49.05
C PRO A 5 11.12 17.87 -47.91
N LYS A 6 11.71 17.96 -46.71
CA LYS A 6 11.09 17.55 -45.47
C LYS A 6 9.87 18.42 -45.18
N THR A 7 8.70 17.85 -45.25
CA THR A 7 7.47 18.49 -44.78
C THR A 7 7.52 18.65 -43.26
N LEU A 8 7.72 19.87 -42.82
CA LEU A 8 7.42 20.30 -41.44
C LEU A 8 5.92 20.19 -41.22
N PHE A 9 5.51 19.36 -40.28
CA PHE A 9 4.15 19.39 -39.76
C PHE A 9 3.95 20.66 -38.92
N PRO A 10 3.01 21.53 -39.22
CA PRO A 10 2.69 22.65 -38.35
C PRO A 10 1.83 22.16 -37.19
N TYR A 11 2.46 21.87 -36.05
CA TYR A 11 1.75 21.75 -34.77
C TYR A 11 1.41 23.15 -34.28
N THR A 12 0.30 23.71 -34.73
CA THR A 12 -0.40 24.80 -34.03
C THR A 12 -1.78 24.96 -34.64
N THR A 13 -2.66 24.00 -34.43
CA THR A 13 -4.07 24.32 -34.33
C THR A 13 -4.38 24.44 -32.84
N LEU A 14 -4.25 25.65 -32.33
CA LEU A 14 -4.95 26.12 -31.15
C LEU A 14 -6.43 25.81 -31.36
N PHE A 15 -6.91 24.73 -30.77
CA PHE A 15 -8.33 24.51 -30.56
C PHE A 15 -8.83 25.64 -29.66
N ARG A 16 -9.20 26.74 -30.27
CA ARG A 16 -10.01 27.77 -29.67
C ARG A 16 -11.40 27.16 -29.54
N SER A 17 -11.58 26.37 -28.45
CA SER A 17 -12.86 25.78 -28.14
C SER A 17 -13.87 26.93 -27.95
N ASP A 18 -14.90 26.95 -28.76
CA ASP A 18 -15.98 27.93 -28.66
C ASP A 18 -16.50 27.96 -27.22
N PRO A 19 -16.69 29.17 -26.66
CA PRO A 19 -17.16 29.31 -25.28
C PRO A 19 -18.53 28.64 -25.05
N SER A 20 -19.32 28.47 -26.11
CA SER A 20 -20.59 27.74 -26.10
C SER A 20 -20.39 26.23 -25.83
N ILE A 21 -19.35 25.60 -26.39
CA ILE A 21 -19.05 24.17 -26.19
C ILE A 21 -18.54 23.93 -24.76
N GLN A 22 -17.71 24.84 -24.23
CA GLN A 22 -17.26 24.76 -22.86
C GLN A 22 -18.39 24.95 -21.85
N ALA A 23 -19.32 25.88 -22.12
CA ALA A 23 -20.50 26.10 -21.29
C ALA A 23 -21.41 24.86 -21.28
N VAL A 24 -21.65 24.23 -22.41
CA VAL A 24 -22.48 23.00 -22.52
C VAL A 24 -21.76 21.80 -21.79
N ALA A 25 -20.45 21.69 -21.91
CA ALA A 25 -19.71 20.66 -21.22
C ALA A 25 -19.72 20.85 -19.69
N LEU A 26 -19.61 22.11 -19.23
CA LEU A 26 -19.74 22.48 -17.81
C LEU A 26 -21.16 22.21 -17.29
N TYR A 27 -22.18 22.55 -18.06
CA TYR A 27 -23.61 22.29 -17.73
C TYR A 27 -23.88 20.79 -17.60
N ARG A 28 -23.42 19.95 -18.55
CA ARG A 28 -23.52 18.49 -18.47
C ARG A 28 -22.78 17.92 -17.27
N LYS A 29 -21.62 18.50 -16.92
CA LYS A 29 -20.84 18.09 -15.75
C LYS A 29 -21.56 18.48 -14.45
N LEU A 30 -22.19 19.65 -14.39
CA LEU A 30 -23.01 20.07 -13.24
C LEU A 30 -24.26 19.20 -13.09
N GLU A 31 -24.99 18.90 -14.17
CA GLU A 31 -26.14 17.99 -14.11
C GLU A 31 -25.74 16.55 -13.68
N SER A 32 -24.57 16.08 -14.09
CA SER A 32 -24.06 14.78 -13.62
C SER A 32 -23.72 14.80 -12.14
N PHE A 33 -23.20 15.93 -11.63
CA PHE A 33 -22.94 16.13 -10.20
C PHE A 33 -24.23 16.18 -9.38
N GLU A 34 -25.25 16.92 -9.84
CA GLU A 34 -26.53 16.98 -9.14
C GLU A 34 -27.25 15.62 -9.09
N LYS A 35 -27.15 14.81 -10.16
CA LYS A 35 -27.69 13.44 -10.17
C LYS A 35 -26.96 12.49 -9.21
N GLU A 36 -25.69 12.74 -8.93
CA GLU A 36 -24.87 11.88 -8.05
C GLU A 36 -25.21 12.10 -6.56
N TYR A 37 -25.69 13.29 -6.19
CA TYR A 37 -26.06 13.64 -4.82
C TYR A 37 -27.57 13.64 -4.54
N ALA A 38 -28.39 13.42 -5.55
CA ALA A 38 -29.83 13.30 -5.35
C ALA A 38 -30.14 12.06 -4.49
N LEU A 39 -30.77 12.29 -3.34
CA LEU A 39 -31.23 11.20 -2.48
C LEU A 39 -32.21 10.32 -3.26
N PRO A 40 -32.00 9.00 -3.31
CA PRO A 40 -32.89 8.12 -4.03
C PRO A 40 -34.27 8.11 -3.38
N THR A 41 -35.33 8.11 -4.19
CA THR A 41 -36.70 7.98 -3.72
C THR A 41 -36.94 6.56 -3.14
N ILE A 42 -37.97 6.43 -2.30
CA ILE A 42 -38.33 5.13 -1.70
C ILE A 42 -38.56 4.07 -2.80
N ASN A 43 -39.23 4.39 -3.88
CA ASN A 43 -39.47 3.46 -4.98
C ASN A 43 -38.17 3.04 -5.70
N GLN A 44 -37.18 3.94 -5.83
CA GLN A 44 -35.87 3.61 -6.38
C GLN A 44 -35.11 2.67 -5.46
N LEU A 45 -35.18 2.87 -4.13
CA LEU A 45 -34.54 2.00 -3.15
C LEU A 45 -35.19 0.61 -3.12
N VAL A 46 -36.51 0.51 -3.29
CA VAL A 46 -37.21 -0.78 -3.36
C VAL A 46 -36.81 -1.56 -4.59
N ARG A 47 -36.68 -0.89 -5.77
CA ARG A 47 -36.32 -1.55 -7.03
C ARG A 47 -34.83 -1.92 -7.13
N GLN A 48 -33.95 -1.05 -6.65
CA GLN A 48 -32.49 -1.20 -6.83
C GLN A 48 -31.80 -1.70 -5.57
N GLY A 49 -32.45 -1.61 -4.40
CA GLY A 49 -31.84 -1.89 -3.11
C GLY A 49 -30.71 -0.91 -2.75
N ARG A 50 -30.15 -1.08 -1.57
CA ARG A 50 -28.98 -0.29 -1.14
C ARG A 50 -27.69 -1.00 -1.58
N ARG A 51 -26.81 -0.28 -2.25
CA ARG A 51 -25.48 -0.79 -2.58
C ARG A 51 -24.57 -0.63 -1.36
N SER A 52 -23.94 -1.71 -0.92
CA SER A 52 -22.92 -1.65 0.12
C SER A 52 -21.68 -0.95 -0.40
N VAL A 53 -21.15 -0.01 0.37
CA VAL A 53 -19.89 0.66 0.02
C VAL A 53 -18.75 -0.35 0.06
N PRO A 54 -17.95 -0.51 -1.02
CA PRO A 54 -16.84 -1.45 -1.02
C PRO A 54 -15.79 -1.03 0.01
N LYS A 55 -15.47 -1.93 0.94
CA LYS A 55 -14.45 -1.68 1.96
C LYS A 55 -13.06 -1.71 1.32
N LYS A 56 -12.34 -0.60 1.39
CA LYS A 56 -10.93 -0.54 0.95
C LYS A 56 -10.05 -1.40 1.86
N SER A 57 -9.18 -2.21 1.27
CA SER A 57 -8.20 -3.00 2.03
C SER A 57 -7.23 -2.08 2.79
N LYS A 58 -6.96 -2.41 4.06
CA LYS A 58 -5.97 -1.70 4.89
C LYS A 58 -4.52 -2.01 4.46
N ASN A 59 -4.32 -3.11 3.74
CA ASN A 59 -3.03 -3.64 3.29
C ASN A 59 -2.93 -3.67 1.77
N ALA A 60 -3.12 -2.54 1.13
CA ALA A 60 -3.19 -2.43 -0.34
C ALA A 60 -1.97 -3.04 -1.06
N ALA A 61 -0.75 -2.92 -0.49
CA ALA A 61 0.47 -3.44 -1.10
C ALA A 61 0.51 -4.97 -1.21
N LEU A 62 -0.29 -5.70 -0.43
CA LEU A 62 -0.36 -7.16 -0.52
C LEU A 62 -1.29 -7.68 -1.62
N GLN A 63 -2.14 -6.81 -2.22
CA GLN A 63 -3.01 -7.19 -3.34
C GLN A 63 -3.82 -8.47 -3.06
N HIS A 64 -4.57 -8.47 -1.96
CA HIS A 64 -5.41 -9.59 -1.47
C HIS A 64 -4.64 -10.86 -1.03
N ASN A 65 -3.32 -10.92 -1.15
CA ASN A 65 -2.54 -12.02 -0.60
C ASN A 65 -2.37 -11.84 0.92
N SER A 66 -2.30 -12.92 1.66
CA SER A 66 -2.04 -12.90 3.12
C SER A 66 -0.62 -12.41 3.42
N GLN A 67 0.34 -12.75 2.57
CA GLN A 67 1.76 -12.45 2.72
C GLN A 67 2.40 -12.23 1.36
N LYS A 68 3.49 -11.45 1.31
CA LYS A 68 4.32 -11.31 0.11
C LYS A 68 5.80 -11.28 0.48
N ARG A 69 6.61 -11.88 -0.40
CA ARG A 69 8.07 -11.82 -0.32
C ARG A 69 8.55 -10.43 -0.77
N GLY A 70 9.63 -9.97 -0.17
CA GLY A 70 10.32 -8.75 -0.58
C GLY A 70 11.77 -8.76 -0.17
N VAL A 71 12.50 -7.74 -0.61
CA VAL A 71 13.92 -7.51 -0.30
C VAL A 71 14.03 -6.24 0.52
N CYS A 72 14.81 -6.28 1.61
CA CYS A 72 15.07 -5.11 2.44
C CYS A 72 15.96 -4.13 1.67
N THR A 73 15.49 -2.90 1.47
CA THR A 73 16.27 -1.81 0.88
C THR A 73 17.01 -1.01 1.96
N ARG A 74 16.45 -0.91 3.16
CA ARG A 74 17.06 -0.22 4.29
C ARG A 74 16.49 -0.76 5.60
N VAL A 75 17.36 -0.90 6.61
CA VAL A 75 16.97 -1.26 7.98
C VAL A 75 17.36 -0.12 8.91
N PHE A 76 16.42 0.35 9.73
CA PHE A 76 16.63 1.51 10.59
C PHE A 76 15.73 1.45 11.84
N THR A 77 15.93 2.38 12.75
CA THR A 77 15.11 2.54 13.95
C THR A 77 14.25 3.78 13.86
N THR A 78 13.07 3.73 14.44
CA THR A 78 12.11 4.84 14.46
C THR A 78 11.57 5.04 15.87
N SER A 79 11.42 6.30 16.28
CA SER A 79 10.77 6.64 17.53
C SER A 79 9.25 6.46 17.42
N PRO A 80 8.58 5.94 18.45
CA PRO A 80 7.13 5.87 18.48
C PRO A 80 6.50 7.25 18.69
N LYS A 81 5.21 7.35 18.46
CA LYS A 81 4.44 8.55 18.79
C LYS A 81 4.30 8.69 20.31
N LYS A 82 4.10 9.92 20.78
CA LYS A 82 3.73 10.20 22.18
C LYS A 82 2.48 9.40 22.60
N PRO A 83 2.38 8.87 23.82
CA PRO A 83 3.26 9.06 24.99
C PRO A 83 4.46 8.09 25.08
N ASN A 84 4.63 7.17 24.13
CA ASN A 84 5.66 6.12 24.21
C ASN A 84 7.04 6.62 23.75
N SER A 85 8.10 6.01 24.31
CA SER A 85 9.47 6.26 23.92
C SER A 85 10.22 4.93 23.80
N ALA A 86 10.85 4.69 22.67
CA ALA A 86 11.69 3.52 22.39
C ALA A 86 12.37 3.67 21.02
N LEU A 87 13.30 2.79 20.70
CA LEU A 87 13.87 2.63 19.35
C LEU A 87 13.26 1.40 18.68
N ARG A 88 12.18 1.61 17.93
CA ARG A 88 11.49 0.54 17.21
C ARG A 88 12.22 0.18 15.93
N LYS A 89 12.51 -1.11 15.72
CA LYS A 89 13.20 -1.60 14.53
C LYS A 89 12.22 -1.73 13.38
N VAL A 90 12.54 -1.12 12.26
CA VAL A 90 11.73 -1.15 11.02
C VAL A 90 12.63 -1.39 9.82
N ALA A 91 12.08 -2.02 8.80
CA ALA A 91 12.75 -2.21 7.53
C ALA A 91 11.90 -1.60 6.41
N ARG A 92 12.53 -0.92 5.47
CA ARG A 92 11.93 -0.60 4.20
C ARG A 92 12.14 -1.78 3.26
N VAL A 93 11.05 -2.32 2.74
CA VAL A 93 11.05 -3.55 1.96
C VAL A 93 10.42 -3.29 0.62
N ARG A 94 11.11 -3.64 -0.47
CA ARG A 94 10.57 -3.69 -1.82
C ARG A 94 9.96 -5.07 -2.04
N LEU A 95 8.65 -5.11 -2.20
CA LEU A 95 7.91 -6.35 -2.48
C LEU A 95 8.11 -6.79 -3.93
N VAL A 96 7.82 -8.07 -4.22
CA VAL A 96 7.91 -8.64 -5.58
C VAL A 96 7.06 -7.88 -6.61
N ASN A 97 5.98 -7.21 -6.18
CA ASN A 97 5.16 -6.36 -7.05
C ASN A 97 5.73 -4.94 -7.28
N GLY A 98 6.96 -4.66 -6.86
CA GLY A 98 7.62 -3.37 -7.01
C GLY A 98 7.25 -2.31 -5.98
N ILE A 99 6.23 -2.54 -5.17
CA ILE A 99 5.78 -1.57 -4.16
C ILE A 99 6.72 -1.60 -2.95
N GLU A 100 7.18 -0.42 -2.52
CA GLU A 100 7.97 -0.29 -1.31
C GLU A 100 7.08 -0.02 -0.10
N VAL A 101 7.32 -0.75 0.98
CA VAL A 101 6.58 -0.63 2.24
C VAL A 101 7.52 -0.57 3.43
N THR A 102 7.09 0.15 4.47
CA THR A 102 7.78 0.11 5.76
C THR A 102 7.14 -0.97 6.62
N ALA A 103 7.94 -1.96 7.01
CA ALA A 103 7.51 -3.10 7.82
C ALA A 103 8.20 -3.09 9.19
N TYR A 104 7.45 -3.39 10.24
CA TYR A 104 7.97 -3.52 11.60
C TYR A 104 8.63 -4.89 11.77
N ILE A 105 9.78 -4.91 12.44
CA ILE A 105 10.49 -6.13 12.79
C ILE A 105 10.12 -6.49 14.24
N PRO A 106 9.29 -7.54 14.48
CA PRO A 106 8.87 -7.91 15.82
C PRO A 106 9.96 -8.69 16.56
N GLY A 107 9.92 -8.63 17.88
CA GLY A 107 10.80 -9.39 18.76
C GLY A 107 12.05 -8.63 19.18
N GLU A 108 12.87 -9.29 20.00
CA GLU A 108 14.14 -8.77 20.50
C GLU A 108 15.27 -9.20 19.57
N GLY A 109 16.08 -8.23 19.15
CA GLY A 109 17.17 -8.45 18.22
C GLY A 109 16.72 -8.91 16.82
N HIS A 110 17.55 -8.71 15.83
CA HIS A 110 17.36 -9.19 14.46
C HIS A 110 18.71 -9.27 13.75
N ASN A 111 18.75 -10.09 12.70
CA ASN A 111 19.91 -10.25 11.82
C ASN A 111 19.72 -9.64 10.43
N LEU A 112 18.64 -8.87 10.22
CA LEU A 112 18.31 -8.30 8.92
C LEU A 112 19.25 -7.16 8.57
N GLN A 113 19.71 -7.18 7.33
CA GLN A 113 20.56 -6.18 6.70
C GLN A 113 19.93 -5.73 5.37
N GLU A 114 20.60 -4.83 4.68
CA GLU A 114 20.24 -4.50 3.30
C GLU A 114 20.35 -5.76 2.43
N HIS A 115 19.47 -5.87 1.44
CA HIS A 115 19.34 -7.02 0.53
C HIS A 115 18.82 -8.34 1.15
N SER A 116 18.55 -8.40 2.46
CA SER A 116 17.92 -9.58 3.06
C SER A 116 16.55 -9.84 2.48
N ILE A 117 16.26 -11.09 2.16
CA ILE A 117 14.95 -11.54 1.68
C ILE A 117 14.04 -11.78 2.88
N VAL A 118 12.86 -11.18 2.87
CA VAL A 118 11.91 -11.26 3.98
C VAL A 118 10.51 -11.56 3.49
N LEU A 119 9.70 -12.16 4.36
CA LEU A 119 8.28 -12.36 4.17
C LEU A 119 7.53 -11.30 4.97
N VAL A 120 6.63 -10.56 4.30
CA VAL A 120 5.87 -9.46 4.88
C VAL A 120 4.41 -9.82 4.95
N ARG A 121 3.78 -9.58 6.10
CA ARG A 121 2.34 -9.70 6.32
C ARG A 121 1.71 -8.36 6.64
N GLY A 122 0.41 -8.26 6.49
CA GLY A 122 -0.36 -7.11 6.94
C GLY A 122 -0.46 -7.04 8.46
N GLY A 123 -0.69 -5.86 8.95
CA GLY A 123 -0.89 -5.55 10.36
C GLY A 123 -0.34 -4.17 10.70
N ARG A 124 -1.21 -3.29 11.22
CA ARG A 124 -0.80 -1.94 11.62
C ARG A 124 -0.13 -1.96 12.97
N VAL A 125 0.98 -1.21 13.09
CA VAL A 125 1.60 -0.92 14.39
C VAL A 125 0.96 0.36 14.95
N ARG A 126 0.36 0.27 16.13
CA ARG A 126 -0.35 1.40 16.74
C ARG A 126 0.60 2.55 17.13
N ASP A 127 1.80 2.21 17.57
CA ASP A 127 2.82 3.17 18.02
C ASP A 127 3.53 3.91 16.89
N LEU A 128 3.58 3.32 15.69
CA LEU A 128 4.36 3.87 14.58
C LEU A 128 3.42 4.41 13.49
N PRO A 129 3.44 5.72 13.22
CA PRO A 129 2.66 6.29 12.14
C PRO A 129 3.13 5.75 10.78
N GLY A 130 2.18 5.39 9.93
CA GLY A 130 2.47 4.93 8.57
C GLY A 130 2.93 3.47 8.43
N VAL A 131 3.26 2.76 9.51
CA VAL A 131 3.68 1.35 9.49
C VAL A 131 2.46 0.44 9.56
N ARG A 132 2.14 -0.23 8.43
CA ARG A 132 0.98 -1.11 8.27
C ARG A 132 1.34 -2.56 8.02
N TYR A 133 2.62 -2.91 8.09
CA TYR A 133 3.13 -4.23 7.73
C TYR A 133 4.09 -4.74 8.80
N HIS A 134 4.20 -6.05 8.90
CA HIS A 134 5.15 -6.73 9.79
C HIS A 134 6.01 -7.71 9.00
N VAL A 135 7.26 -7.84 9.39
CA VAL A 135 8.14 -8.93 8.94
C VAL A 135 7.81 -10.19 9.72
N ILE A 136 7.75 -11.32 9.04
CA ILE A 136 7.56 -12.63 9.65
C ILE A 136 8.93 -13.18 10.05
N ARG A 137 9.11 -13.47 11.35
CA ARG A 137 10.34 -14.04 11.89
C ARG A 137 10.39 -15.56 11.62
N GLY A 138 11.58 -16.08 11.43
CA GLY A 138 11.80 -17.50 11.16
C GLY A 138 11.49 -17.94 9.72
N ALA A 139 11.32 -16.98 8.80
CA ALA A 139 11.10 -17.22 7.37
C ALA A 139 12.16 -16.50 6.55
N TYR A 140 12.69 -17.15 5.52
CA TYR A 140 13.81 -16.65 4.70
C TYR A 140 15.00 -16.20 5.58
N ASP A 141 15.52 -14.99 5.36
CA ASP A 141 16.68 -14.46 6.07
C ASP A 141 16.35 -13.90 7.46
N ALA A 142 15.07 -13.81 7.83
CA ALA A 142 14.67 -13.34 9.16
C ALA A 142 14.81 -14.44 10.20
N ALA A 143 15.92 -14.43 10.96
CA ALA A 143 16.15 -15.40 12.02
C ALA A 143 15.02 -15.39 13.07
N PRO A 144 14.69 -16.54 13.68
CA PRO A 144 13.76 -16.60 14.81
C PRO A 144 14.33 -15.86 16.02
N VAL A 145 13.46 -15.47 16.96
CA VAL A 145 13.89 -14.90 18.24
C VAL A 145 14.48 -16.02 19.11
N GLN A 146 15.69 -15.80 19.60
CA GLN A 146 16.37 -16.76 20.44
C GLN A 146 15.74 -16.83 21.84
N ASN A 147 15.80 -18.00 22.48
CA ASN A 147 15.32 -18.26 23.84
C ASN A 147 13.85 -17.84 24.10
N ARG A 148 13.04 -17.74 23.07
CA ARG A 148 11.64 -17.39 23.22
C ARG A 148 10.79 -18.61 23.57
N MET A 149 10.17 -18.59 24.75
CA MET A 149 9.34 -19.70 25.25
C MET A 149 7.84 -19.46 25.03
N GLN A 150 7.36 -18.22 25.21
CA GLN A 150 5.96 -17.87 25.06
C GLN A 150 5.65 -17.33 23.66
N ALA A 151 4.48 -17.65 23.13
CA ALA A 151 4.01 -17.22 21.81
C ALA A 151 5.04 -17.47 20.68
N ARG A 152 5.72 -18.60 20.70
CA ARG A 152 6.82 -18.97 19.80
C ARG A 152 6.48 -18.82 18.34
N SER A 153 5.29 -19.20 17.93
CA SER A 153 4.83 -19.10 16.52
C SER A 153 4.83 -17.67 15.97
N LYS A 154 4.58 -16.67 16.82
CA LYS A 154 4.64 -15.26 16.41
C LYS A 154 6.06 -14.77 16.14
N TYR A 155 7.05 -15.43 16.69
CA TYR A 155 8.48 -15.04 16.63
C TYR A 155 9.36 -16.08 15.93
N GLY A 156 8.74 -17.07 15.29
CA GLY A 156 9.44 -18.10 14.52
C GLY A 156 10.27 -19.07 15.36
N ALA A 157 10.12 -19.09 16.70
CA ALA A 157 10.89 -19.93 17.59
C ALA A 157 10.38 -21.38 17.59
N LYS A 158 11.29 -22.34 17.36
CA LYS A 158 10.99 -23.77 17.41
C LYS A 158 10.84 -24.25 18.88
N ARG A 159 10.11 -25.36 19.06
CA ARG A 159 10.03 -26.03 20.37
C ARG A 159 11.42 -26.55 20.76
N PRO A 160 11.91 -26.31 22.02
CA PRO A 160 13.10 -26.94 22.49
C PRO A 160 12.94 -28.45 22.40
N LYS A 161 13.99 -29.14 21.92
CA LYS A 161 14.03 -30.59 21.99
C LYS A 161 14.25 -30.98 23.46
N ALA A 162 13.45 -31.90 23.98
CA ALA A 162 13.75 -32.54 25.24
C ALA A 162 15.10 -33.26 25.08
N LYS A 163 16.01 -33.03 26.01
CA LYS A 163 17.25 -33.81 26.11
C LYS A 163 16.92 -35.21 26.59
#